data_e0fcf1bd05bb931353f7d733dc712bbd
#
_entry.id   e0fcf1bd05bb931353f7d733dc712bbd
#
_cell.length_a   1.000
_cell.length_b   1.000
_cell.length_c   1.000
_cell.angle_alpha   90.00
_cell.angle_beta   90.00
_cell.angle_gamma   90.00
#
_symmetry.space_group_name_H-M   'P 1'
#
loop_
_entity.id
_entity.type
_entity.pdbx_description
1 polymer ?
#
loop_
_entity_poly.entity_id
_entity_poly.type
_entity_poly.pdbx_seq_one_letter_code
_entity_poly.pdbx_strand_id
1 'polypeptide(L)'
;MEFFCYHRDRRGSVALRDELLEEHWSYMDRYAAEMIARGPTLADDGDTPTGSVHIVDLPDPAAARAFAFDEPNYQAGVYRDVLLRRWRNTLGRTMWDFPEAAPVVTGTWCSAWARARLPTSPCRPTGTS
;
A
#
# COMPACT_ATOMS: atom_id res chain seq x y z
N MET A 1 -13.41 -7.13 -9.70
CA MET A 1 -12.30 -7.95 -10.20
C MET A 1 -11.06 -7.66 -9.39
N GLU A 2 -10.40 -8.68 -8.91
CA GLU A 2 -9.20 -8.54 -8.07
C GLU A 2 -7.94 -8.53 -8.94
N PHE A 3 -7.01 -7.64 -8.58
CA PHE A 3 -5.75 -7.46 -9.29
C PHE A 3 -4.58 -7.42 -8.31
N PHE A 4 -3.49 -8.06 -8.70
CA PHE A 4 -2.19 -7.93 -8.09
C PHE A 4 -1.39 -6.90 -8.87
N CYS A 5 -0.92 -5.86 -8.21
CA CYS A 5 -0.11 -4.80 -8.77
C CYS A 5 1.21 -4.72 -8.02
N TYR A 6 2.32 -4.97 -8.71
CA TYR A 6 3.65 -4.86 -8.16
C TYR A 6 4.44 -3.80 -8.91
N HIS A 7 4.68 -2.69 -8.25
CA HIS A 7 5.57 -1.64 -8.70
C HIS A 7 6.99 -1.94 -8.21
N ARG A 8 7.94 -2.07 -9.12
CA ARG A 8 9.35 -2.30 -8.78
C ARG A 8 10.14 -1.01 -8.90
N ASP A 9 10.89 -0.68 -7.84
CA ASP A 9 11.66 0.55 -7.79
C ASP A 9 12.81 0.55 -8.80
N ARG A 10 13.08 1.73 -9.34
CA ARG A 10 14.30 2.00 -10.08
C ARG A 10 15.47 2.10 -9.10
N ARG A 11 16.62 1.59 -9.48
CA ARG A 11 17.84 1.70 -8.68
C ARG A 11 18.12 3.19 -8.38
N GLY A 12 18.38 3.52 -7.10
CA GLY A 12 18.69 4.87 -6.67
C GLY A 12 17.48 5.79 -6.48
N SER A 13 16.25 5.24 -6.45
CA SER A 13 15.02 6.04 -6.32
C SER A 13 14.54 6.24 -4.88
N VAL A 14 15.28 5.79 -3.87
CA VAL A 14 14.86 5.86 -2.46
C VAL A 14 14.57 7.29 -2.02
N ALA A 15 15.44 8.24 -2.33
CA ALA A 15 15.24 9.63 -1.96
C ALA A 15 14.00 10.25 -2.61
N LEU A 16 13.76 9.96 -3.90
CA LEU A 16 12.57 10.44 -4.59
C LEU A 16 11.29 9.80 -4.05
N ARG A 17 11.37 8.53 -3.69
CA ARG A 17 10.26 7.82 -3.04
C ARG A 17 9.91 8.45 -1.69
N ASP A 18 10.90 8.86 -0.91
CA ASP A 18 10.71 9.57 0.36
C ASP A 18 10.05 10.92 0.18
N GLU A 19 10.50 11.66 -0.80
CA GLU A 19 9.97 12.98 -1.14
C GLU A 19 8.48 12.91 -1.54
N LEU A 20 8.06 11.84 -2.21
CA LEU A 20 6.70 11.64 -2.70
C LEU A 20 5.81 10.81 -1.75
N LEU A 21 6.27 10.53 -0.55
CA LEU A 21 5.58 9.60 0.36
C LEU A 21 4.16 10.05 0.70
N GLU A 22 3.95 11.34 0.98
CA GLU A 22 2.64 11.90 1.31
C GLU A 22 1.67 11.81 0.13
N GLU A 23 2.11 12.13 -1.08
CA GLU A 23 1.30 12.04 -2.30
C GLU A 23 0.94 10.59 -2.59
N HIS A 24 1.88 9.67 -2.42
CA HIS A 24 1.64 8.23 -2.58
C HIS A 24 0.56 7.74 -1.60
N TRP A 25 0.66 8.08 -0.34
CA TRP A 25 -0.34 7.69 0.65
C TRP A 25 -1.71 8.30 0.38
N SER A 26 -1.77 9.59 0.06
CA SER A 26 -3.02 10.25 -0.31
C SER A 26 -3.69 9.60 -1.51
N TYR A 27 -2.90 9.14 -2.47
CA TYR A 27 -3.40 8.39 -3.62
C TYR A 27 -3.97 7.04 -3.20
N MET A 28 -3.22 6.27 -2.40
CA MET A 28 -3.65 4.96 -1.94
C MET A 28 -4.88 5.02 -1.02
N ASP A 29 -5.02 6.07 -0.22
CA ASP A 29 -6.17 6.25 0.66
C ASP A 29 -7.48 6.43 -0.10
N ARG A 30 -7.45 6.94 -1.33
CA ARG A 30 -8.62 6.99 -2.22
C ARG A 30 -9.14 5.62 -2.60
N TYR A 31 -8.30 4.59 -2.53
CA TYR A 31 -8.64 3.20 -2.84
C TYR A 31 -8.76 2.33 -1.58
N ALA A 32 -8.92 2.95 -0.41
CA ALA A 32 -8.97 2.19 0.84
C ALA A 32 -10.10 1.15 0.87
N ALA A 33 -11.26 1.46 0.28
CA ALA A 33 -12.40 0.55 0.21
C ALA A 33 -12.15 -0.65 -0.72
N GLU A 34 -11.37 -0.45 -1.77
CA GLU A 34 -11.02 -1.48 -2.76
C GLU A 34 -9.76 -2.26 -2.39
N MET A 35 -9.04 -1.80 -1.36
CA MET A 35 -7.75 -2.39 -0.97
C MET A 35 -7.93 -3.70 -0.21
N ILE A 36 -7.39 -4.77 -0.76
CA ILE A 36 -7.35 -6.10 -0.13
C ILE A 36 -6.10 -6.24 0.73
N ALA A 37 -4.95 -5.90 0.18
CA ALA A 37 -3.67 -5.89 0.89
C ALA A 37 -2.69 -4.93 0.25
N ARG A 38 -1.77 -4.38 1.03
CA ARG A 38 -0.68 -3.54 0.54
C ARG A 38 0.55 -3.63 1.43
N GLY A 39 1.71 -3.40 0.85
CA GLY A 39 2.95 -3.32 1.60
C GLY A 39 4.15 -3.06 0.71
N PRO A 40 5.26 -2.58 1.29
CA PRO A 40 6.53 -2.48 0.58
C PRO A 40 7.11 -3.86 0.33
N THR A 41 7.84 -4.03 -0.75
CA THR A 41 8.83 -5.10 -0.88
C THR A 41 10.16 -4.60 -0.36
N LEU A 42 10.91 -5.47 0.29
CA LEU A 42 12.13 -5.11 0.99
C LEU A 42 13.32 -5.90 0.45
N ALA A 43 14.50 -5.32 0.55
CA ALA A 43 15.76 -6.02 0.31
C ALA A 43 16.02 -7.06 1.43
N ASP A 44 17.10 -7.82 1.29
CA ASP A 44 17.48 -8.87 2.25
C ASP A 44 17.77 -8.34 3.67
N ASP A 45 18.06 -7.03 3.80
CA ASP A 45 18.20 -6.37 5.09
C ASP A 45 16.89 -6.21 5.86
N GLY A 46 15.75 -6.46 5.21
CA GLY A 46 14.41 -6.35 5.79
C GLY A 46 13.94 -4.91 6.05
N ASP A 47 14.66 -3.91 5.57
CA ASP A 47 14.40 -2.49 5.85
C ASP A 47 14.36 -1.62 4.59
N THR A 48 15.26 -1.82 3.65
CA THR A 48 15.34 -1.01 2.43
C THR A 48 14.21 -1.36 1.46
N PRO A 49 13.32 -0.41 1.10
CA PRO A 49 12.26 -0.68 0.15
C PRO A 49 12.80 -0.88 -1.27
N THR A 50 12.23 -1.86 -1.97
CA THR A 50 12.57 -2.22 -3.35
C THR A 50 11.38 -2.10 -4.30
N GLY A 51 10.20 -1.83 -3.75
CA GLY A 51 8.97 -1.72 -4.50
C GLY A 51 7.74 -1.67 -3.60
N SER A 52 6.58 -1.78 -4.21
CA SER A 52 5.30 -1.80 -3.51
C SER A 52 4.35 -2.81 -4.14
N VAL A 53 3.72 -3.62 -3.31
CA VAL A 53 2.65 -4.54 -3.71
C VAL A 53 1.32 -3.99 -3.24
N HIS A 54 0.34 -4.01 -4.14
CA HIS A 54 -1.05 -3.69 -3.86
C HIS A 54 -1.94 -4.78 -4.45
N ILE A 55 -2.88 -5.26 -3.66
CA ILE A 55 -3.94 -6.14 -4.13
C ILE A 55 -5.24 -5.38 -3.96
N VAL A 56 -5.97 -5.19 -5.07
CA VAL A 56 -7.14 -4.31 -5.14
C VAL A 56 -8.30 -4.98 -5.86
N ASP A 57 -9.52 -4.69 -5.40
CA ASP A 57 -10.74 -5.09 -6.09
C ASP A 57 -11.30 -3.91 -6.89
N LEU A 58 -11.15 -3.97 -8.21
CA LEU A 58 -11.53 -2.89 -9.11
C LEU A 58 -12.53 -3.38 -10.17
N PRO A 59 -13.36 -2.48 -10.75
CA PRO A 59 -14.43 -2.88 -11.66
C PRO A 59 -13.98 -3.66 -12.87
N ASP A 60 -12.84 -3.28 -13.48
CA ASP A 60 -12.37 -3.81 -14.75
C ASP A 60 -10.86 -3.61 -14.94
N PRO A 61 -10.26 -4.20 -15.99
CA PRO A 61 -8.83 -4.02 -16.31
C PRO A 61 -8.42 -2.58 -16.60
N ALA A 62 -9.32 -1.73 -17.12
CA ALA A 62 -9.02 -0.33 -17.39
C ALA A 62 -8.83 0.44 -16.08
N ALA A 63 -9.69 0.20 -15.09
CA ALA A 63 -9.54 0.75 -13.74
C ALA A 63 -8.25 0.29 -13.06
N ALA A 64 -7.87 -0.98 -13.25
CA ALA A 64 -6.61 -1.51 -12.73
C ALA A 64 -5.38 -0.85 -13.37
N ARG A 65 -5.43 -0.57 -14.66
CA ARG A 65 -4.37 0.18 -15.35
C ARG A 65 -4.28 1.62 -14.83
N ALA A 66 -5.42 2.29 -14.68
CA ALA A 66 -5.46 3.64 -14.11
C ALA A 66 -4.85 3.66 -12.70
N PHE A 67 -5.25 2.72 -11.84
CA PHE A 67 -4.66 2.57 -10.51
C PHE A 67 -3.13 2.45 -10.56
N ALA A 68 -2.63 1.60 -11.44
CA ALA A 68 -1.20 1.27 -11.51
C ALA A 68 -0.35 2.41 -12.10
N PHE A 69 -0.88 3.16 -13.07
CA PHE A 69 -0.10 4.11 -13.87
C PHE A 69 -0.35 5.58 -13.54
N ASP A 70 -1.49 5.94 -12.95
CA ASP A 70 -1.76 7.31 -12.48
C ASP A 70 -1.18 7.57 -11.08
N GLU A 71 -0.56 6.59 -10.50
CA GLU A 71 0.07 6.62 -9.18
C GLU A 71 1.25 7.61 -9.17
N PRO A 72 1.38 8.49 -8.15
CA PRO A 72 2.37 9.57 -8.14
C PRO A 72 3.82 9.12 -8.26
N ASN A 73 4.20 8.02 -7.61
CA ASN A 73 5.56 7.49 -7.73
C ASN A 73 5.85 6.98 -9.15
N TYR A 74 4.84 6.36 -9.79
CA TYR A 74 4.99 5.95 -11.19
C TYR A 74 5.19 7.16 -12.10
N GLN A 75 4.36 8.17 -11.95
CA GLN A 75 4.42 9.39 -12.76
C GLN A 75 5.74 10.16 -12.60
N ALA A 76 6.33 10.10 -11.41
CA ALA A 76 7.61 10.77 -11.12
C ALA A 76 8.84 9.94 -11.50
N GLY A 77 8.67 8.69 -11.95
CA GLY A 77 9.77 7.84 -12.37
C GLY A 77 10.50 7.09 -11.23
N VAL A 78 9.85 6.91 -10.09
CA VAL A 78 10.38 6.10 -8.98
C VAL A 78 10.51 4.64 -9.41
N TYR A 79 9.54 4.13 -10.17
CA TYR A 79 9.48 2.74 -10.57
C TYR A 79 10.16 2.49 -11.92
N ARG A 80 10.81 1.35 -12.04
CA ARG A 80 11.36 0.88 -13.32
C ARG A 80 10.31 0.19 -14.18
N ASP A 81 9.38 -0.53 -13.53
CA ASP A 81 8.30 -1.26 -14.19
C ASP A 81 7.16 -1.62 -13.24
N VAL A 82 6.09 -2.13 -13.81
CA VAL A 82 4.89 -2.56 -13.08
C VAL A 82 4.47 -3.94 -13.59
N LEU A 83 4.25 -4.86 -12.66
CA LEU A 83 3.63 -6.15 -12.95
C LEU A 83 2.17 -6.09 -12.49
N LEU A 84 1.24 -6.08 -13.45
CA LEU A 84 -0.20 -6.09 -13.20
C LEU A 84 -0.78 -7.43 -13.64
N ARG A 85 -1.46 -8.14 -12.71
CA ARG A 85 -2.04 -9.48 -12.98
C ARG A 85 -3.41 -9.61 -12.35
N ARG A 86 -4.25 -10.43 -12.99
CA ARG A 86 -5.48 -10.90 -12.35
C ARG A 86 -5.13 -11.73 -11.13
N TRP A 87 -5.90 -11.51 -10.07
CA TRP A 87 -5.72 -12.18 -8.79
C TRP A 87 -7.03 -12.79 -8.33
N ARG A 88 -6.98 -13.73 -7.41
CA ARG A 88 -8.14 -14.25 -6.69
C ARG A 88 -7.81 -14.33 -5.21
N ASN A 89 -8.56 -13.62 -4.40
CA ASN A 89 -8.45 -13.68 -2.95
C ASN A 89 -9.14 -14.96 -2.42
N THR A 90 -8.37 -16.03 -2.27
CA THR A 90 -8.90 -17.30 -1.74
C THR A 90 -9.08 -17.29 -0.23
N LEU A 91 -8.46 -16.34 0.48
CA LEU A 91 -8.66 -16.15 1.91
C LEU A 91 -10.04 -15.57 2.24
N GLY A 92 -10.64 -14.81 1.32
CA GLY A 92 -11.95 -14.17 1.49
C GLY A 92 -11.97 -13.03 2.52
N ARG A 93 -10.81 -12.52 2.91
CA ARG A 93 -10.64 -11.41 3.86
C ARG A 93 -9.73 -10.35 3.27
N THR A 94 -9.76 -9.16 3.87
CA THR A 94 -8.86 -8.06 3.52
C THR A 94 -7.94 -7.74 4.69
N MET A 95 -6.93 -6.91 4.45
CA MET A 95 -6.02 -6.45 5.51
C MET A 95 -6.76 -5.77 6.68
N TRP A 96 -7.96 -5.23 6.41
CA TRP A 96 -8.78 -4.52 7.40
C TRP A 96 -9.48 -5.46 8.40
N ASP A 97 -9.57 -6.76 8.08
CA ASP A 97 -10.18 -7.77 8.95
C ASP A 97 -9.22 -8.27 10.04
N PHE A 98 -7.94 -7.92 9.95
CA PHE A 98 -6.93 -8.35 10.91
C PHE A 98 -6.63 -7.23 11.89
N PRO A 99 -6.63 -7.50 13.22
CA PRO A 99 -6.12 -6.54 14.18
C PRO A 99 -4.66 -6.25 13.84
N GLU A 100 -4.24 -5.02 14.11
CA GLU A 100 -2.88 -4.58 13.82
C GLU A 100 -1.87 -5.63 14.26
N ALA A 101 -1.18 -6.22 13.30
CA ALA A 101 0.05 -6.92 13.60
C ALA A 101 0.94 -5.92 14.32
N ALA A 102 1.32 -6.21 15.54
CA ALA A 102 2.28 -5.39 16.27
C ALA A 102 3.45 -5.13 15.32
N PRO A 103 3.83 -3.86 15.10
CA PRO A 103 4.89 -3.58 14.17
C PRO A 103 6.15 -4.30 14.66
N VAL A 104 6.54 -5.34 13.95
CA VAL A 104 7.90 -5.86 14.05
C VAL A 104 8.76 -4.82 13.34
N VAL A 105 9.07 -3.73 14.05
CA VAL A 105 9.72 -2.60 13.45
C VAL A 105 11.03 -2.35 14.14
N THR A 106 12.06 -2.53 13.39
CA THR A 106 13.40 -2.05 13.71
C THR A 106 13.89 -1.00 12.68
N GLY A 107 13.00 -0.26 12.03
CA GLY A 107 13.41 0.73 11.04
C GLY A 107 12.44 1.90 10.85
N THR A 108 12.96 3.03 10.42
CA THR A 108 12.27 4.32 10.26
C THR A 108 11.10 4.27 9.27
N TRP A 109 11.14 3.34 8.31
CA TRP A 109 10.14 3.17 7.25
C TRP A 109 8.86 2.51 7.72
N CYS A 110 8.94 1.56 8.63
CA CYS A 110 7.76 0.90 9.15
C CYS A 110 6.91 1.80 10.05
N SER A 111 7.51 2.77 10.72
CA SER A 111 6.76 3.78 11.51
C SER A 111 5.91 4.68 10.63
N ALA A 112 6.33 4.92 9.38
CA ALA A 112 5.58 5.69 8.40
C ALA A 112 4.37 4.91 7.86
N TRP A 113 4.51 3.61 7.63
CA TRP A 113 3.40 2.74 7.20
C TRP A 113 2.36 2.52 8.31
N ALA A 114 2.80 2.46 9.57
CA ALA A 114 1.91 2.33 10.72
C ALA A 114 1.03 3.57 10.94
N ARG A 115 1.42 4.73 10.45
CA ARG A 115 0.63 5.97 10.53
C ARG A 115 -0.46 6.11 9.48
N ALA A 116 -0.44 5.32 8.41
CA ALA A 116 -1.51 5.25 7.42
C ALA A 116 -2.74 4.49 7.96
N ARG A 117 -3.16 4.83 9.17
CA ARG A 117 -4.29 4.20 9.84
C ARG A 117 -5.59 4.84 9.43
N LEU A 118 -6.63 4.01 9.48
CA LEU A 118 -8.06 4.29 9.40
C LEU A 118 -8.45 5.67 9.95
N PRO A 119 -9.48 6.30 9.36
CA PRO A 119 -10.18 7.38 10.04
C PRO A 119 -10.64 6.85 11.41
N THR A 120 -10.19 7.50 12.46
CA THR A 120 -10.52 7.19 13.84
C THR A 120 -12.02 7.12 14.02
N SER A 121 -12.55 5.92 14.21
CA SER A 121 -13.86 5.78 14.85
C SER A 121 -13.74 6.40 16.23
N PRO A 122 -14.64 7.30 16.64
CA PRO A 122 -14.58 7.88 17.97
C PRO A 122 -14.72 6.77 19.00
N CYS A 123 -13.76 6.68 19.93
CA CYS A 123 -13.90 5.86 21.12
C CYS A 123 -15.25 6.17 21.78
N ARG A 124 -16.11 5.17 21.88
CA ARG A 124 -17.27 5.25 22.79
C ARG A 124 -16.72 5.35 24.22
N PRO A 125 -17.09 6.34 24.98
CA PRO A 125 -16.79 6.30 26.43
C PRO A 125 -17.60 5.16 27.04
N THR A 126 -16.90 4.21 27.66
CA THR A 126 -17.52 3.24 28.58
C THR A 126 -18.06 4.01 29.76
N GLY A 127 -19.39 4.16 29.80
CA GLY A 127 -20.08 4.69 30.98
C GLY A 127 -19.87 3.72 32.14
N THR A 128 -19.27 4.21 33.20
CA THR A 128 -19.33 3.63 34.53
C THR A 128 -20.72 3.85 35.10
N SER A 129 -21.34 2.79 35.54
CA SER A 129 -22.39 2.78 36.58
C SER A 129 -22.00 1.79 37.62
#